data_bdc982f3b323425a6abc237fc7b90953
#
_entry.id   bdc982f3b323425a6abc237fc7b90953
#
_cell.length_a   1.000
_cell.length_b   1.000
_cell.length_c   1.000
_cell.angle_alpha   90.00
_cell.angle_beta   90.00
_cell.angle_gamma   90.00
#
_symmetry.space_group_name_H-M   'P 1'
#
loop_
_entity.id
_entity.type
_entity.pdbx_description
1 polymer ?
#
loop_
_entity_poly.entity_id
_entity_poly.type
_entity_poly.pdbx_seq_one_letter_code
_entity_poly.pdbx_strand_id
1 'polypeptide(L)'
;LMRVLLPIIYHSRTHGIGRAFQEEGHETLVVDWRAHFREKKRGLVEGHCIAAAKEFKPELAFCQFQTHGVISHQFPDLLRKMGCFSVQWSGDVRHPLPDHYLAMARYFDVTAFTNGTDVDLVRAAGFRSEFLQIGYDERVFNTDGAGDRSGVVFLGNNYGEYKFAESASRRTMVQAMAEAFPDDFKVYGTAWEGVVPAKNCGGYLHEPDSPDVLRRALVAVGYDHFHRPGFASDRLLRAT
;
A
#
# COMPACT_ATOMS: atom_id res chain seq x y z
N LEU A 1 17.57 1.88 20.13
CA LEU A 1 18.07 1.27 18.89
C LEU A 1 17.57 -0.18 18.82
N MET A 2 16.84 -0.54 17.75
CA MET A 2 16.34 -1.91 17.54
C MET A 2 16.75 -2.40 16.15
N ARG A 3 16.81 -3.71 15.98
CA ARG A 3 16.90 -4.34 14.66
C ARG A 3 15.48 -4.63 14.16
N VAL A 4 15.11 -4.02 13.04
CA VAL A 4 13.77 -4.09 12.46
C VAL A 4 13.80 -4.84 11.13
N LEU A 5 13.15 -6.00 11.07
CA LEU A 5 12.95 -6.76 9.85
C LEU A 5 11.69 -6.28 9.14
N LEU A 6 11.79 -6.00 7.85
CA LEU A 6 10.74 -5.44 7.02
C LEU A 6 10.39 -6.36 5.84
N PRO A 7 9.61 -7.44 6.04
CA PRO A 7 9.03 -8.23 4.94
C PRO A 7 7.84 -7.45 4.34
N ILE A 8 8.12 -6.61 3.34
CA ILE A 8 7.17 -5.64 2.81
C ILE A 8 7.12 -5.70 1.28
N ILE A 9 6.12 -5.02 0.70
CA ILE A 9 6.13 -4.68 -0.72
C ILE A 9 7.01 -3.45 -0.87
N TYR A 10 8.14 -3.59 -1.54
CA TYR A 10 9.13 -2.53 -1.62
C TYR A 10 9.19 -1.87 -3.00
N HIS A 11 9.23 -0.55 -3.00
CA HIS A 11 9.52 0.29 -4.16
C HIS A 11 10.63 1.26 -3.77
N SER A 12 11.82 1.04 -4.26
CA SER A 12 13.05 1.70 -3.81
C SER A 12 12.97 3.24 -3.80
N ARG A 13 12.18 3.84 -4.70
CA ARG A 13 12.04 5.29 -4.80
C ARG A 13 10.94 5.87 -3.91
N THR A 14 9.84 5.14 -3.71
CA THR A 14 8.62 5.69 -3.09
C THR A 14 8.28 5.12 -1.72
N HIS A 15 9.03 4.12 -1.26
CA HIS A 15 8.74 3.42 -0.03
C HIS A 15 9.53 3.98 1.16
N GLY A 16 8.88 4.79 2.00
CA GLY A 16 9.51 5.47 3.12
C GLY A 16 9.64 4.65 4.42
N ILE A 17 8.97 3.47 4.57
CA ILE A 17 8.92 2.76 5.85
C ILE A 17 10.32 2.41 6.39
N GLY A 18 11.18 1.80 5.56
CA GLY A 18 12.54 1.46 5.98
C GLY A 18 13.36 2.67 6.38
N ARG A 19 13.21 3.76 5.62
CA ARG A 19 13.89 5.02 5.89
C ARG A 19 13.39 5.66 7.20
N ALA A 20 12.09 5.66 7.44
CA ALA A 20 11.54 6.20 8.68
C ALA A 20 12.12 5.48 9.91
N PHE A 21 12.21 4.15 9.89
CA PHE A 21 12.87 3.41 10.95
C PHE A 21 14.37 3.76 11.10
N GLN A 22 15.07 3.96 9.98
CA GLN A 22 16.50 4.34 10.01
C GLN A 22 16.71 5.73 10.60
N GLU A 23 15.84 6.68 10.31
CA GLU A 23 15.91 8.06 10.84
C GLU A 23 15.62 8.11 12.34
N GLU A 24 14.77 7.21 12.84
CA GLU A 24 14.58 6.99 14.28
C GLU A 24 15.76 6.22 14.92
N GLY A 25 16.83 5.98 14.17
CA GLY A 25 18.04 5.33 14.65
C GLY A 25 18.02 3.80 14.65
N HIS A 26 17.02 3.16 14.05
CA HIS A 26 16.92 1.71 14.01
C HIS A 26 17.74 1.11 12.86
N GLU A 27 18.29 -0.09 13.08
CA GLU A 27 18.88 -0.89 12.02
C GLU A 27 17.78 -1.67 11.27
N THR A 28 17.73 -1.58 9.94
CA THR A 28 16.66 -2.19 9.14
C THR A 28 17.17 -3.20 8.13
N LEU A 29 16.43 -4.30 7.98
CA LEU A 29 16.62 -5.25 6.89
C LEU A 29 15.30 -5.40 6.11
N VAL A 30 15.31 -4.97 4.85
CA VAL A 30 14.15 -5.09 3.97
C VAL A 30 14.19 -6.42 3.21
N VAL A 31 13.07 -7.13 3.23
CA VAL A 31 12.81 -8.31 2.37
C VAL A 31 11.66 -7.97 1.44
N ASP A 32 11.97 -7.63 0.19
CA ASP A 32 10.92 -7.43 -0.84
C ASP A 32 10.34 -8.79 -1.24
N TRP A 33 9.35 -9.24 -0.48
CA TRP A 33 8.72 -10.53 -0.72
C TRP A 33 7.99 -10.57 -2.07
N ARG A 34 7.50 -9.43 -2.59
CA ARG A 34 6.76 -9.37 -3.86
C ARG A 34 7.67 -9.56 -5.06
N ALA A 35 8.88 -9.02 -5.04
CA ALA A 35 9.89 -9.31 -6.05
C ALA A 35 10.24 -10.80 -6.04
N HIS A 36 10.54 -11.35 -4.88
CA HIS A 36 10.80 -12.79 -4.73
C HIS A 36 9.63 -13.67 -5.16
N PHE A 37 8.40 -13.23 -4.92
CA PHE A 37 7.20 -13.97 -5.32
C PHE A 37 7.00 -14.01 -6.84
N ARG A 38 7.36 -12.94 -7.56
CA ARG A 38 7.28 -12.86 -9.03
C ARG A 38 8.37 -13.69 -9.70
N GLU A 39 9.57 -13.65 -9.16
CA GLU A 39 10.76 -14.31 -9.73
C GLU A 39 10.82 -15.79 -9.38
N LYS A 40 10.35 -16.18 -8.23
CA LYS A 40 10.49 -17.52 -7.66
C LYS A 40 9.16 -18.02 -7.12
N LYS A 41 8.94 -19.31 -7.22
CA LYS A 41 7.73 -20.01 -6.75
C LYS A 41 7.36 -19.63 -5.32
N ARG A 42 6.05 -19.51 -5.04
CA ARG A 42 5.43 -19.10 -3.74
C ARG A 42 6.12 -19.68 -2.48
N GLY A 43 6.51 -20.96 -2.50
CA GLY A 43 7.12 -21.63 -1.35
C GLY A 43 8.51 -21.14 -0.93
N LEU A 44 9.18 -20.29 -1.72
CA LEU A 44 10.51 -19.79 -1.40
C LEU A 44 10.47 -18.46 -0.60
N VAL A 45 9.37 -17.72 -0.65
CA VAL A 45 9.27 -16.43 0.05
C VAL A 45 9.38 -16.60 1.55
N GLU A 46 8.64 -17.54 2.13
CA GLU A 46 8.70 -17.82 3.56
C GLU A 46 10.10 -18.26 3.99
N GLY A 47 10.76 -19.12 3.19
CA GLY A 47 12.13 -19.53 3.43
C GLY A 47 13.12 -18.35 3.48
N HIS A 48 12.97 -17.36 2.61
CA HIS A 48 13.78 -16.14 2.63
C HIS A 48 13.51 -15.29 3.87
N CYS A 49 12.25 -15.11 4.26
CA CYS A 49 11.92 -14.40 5.49
C CYS A 49 12.48 -15.10 6.73
N ILE A 50 12.41 -16.43 6.77
CA ILE A 50 12.99 -17.25 7.85
C ILE A 50 14.52 -17.13 7.90
N ALA A 51 15.20 -17.21 6.76
CA ALA A 51 16.66 -17.06 6.68
C ALA A 51 17.09 -15.66 7.13
N ALA A 52 16.43 -14.61 6.62
CA ALA A 52 16.68 -13.22 7.02
C ALA A 52 16.47 -13.02 8.54
N ALA A 53 15.40 -13.55 9.12
CA ALA A 53 15.15 -13.44 10.56
C ALA A 53 16.25 -14.15 11.38
N LYS A 54 16.67 -15.34 10.98
CA LYS A 54 17.73 -16.09 11.70
C LYS A 54 19.07 -15.38 11.67
N GLU A 55 19.44 -14.80 10.55
CA GLU A 55 20.70 -14.08 10.38
C GLU A 55 20.67 -12.72 11.07
N PHE A 56 19.65 -11.93 10.81
CA PHE A 56 19.53 -10.55 11.29
C PHE A 56 19.14 -10.46 12.77
N LYS A 57 18.43 -11.47 13.30
CA LYS A 57 17.95 -11.57 14.70
C LYS A 57 17.17 -10.30 15.10
N PRO A 58 16.05 -9.99 14.43
CA PRO A 58 15.29 -8.78 14.68
C PRO A 58 14.64 -8.79 16.06
N GLU A 59 14.45 -7.58 16.61
CA GLU A 59 13.66 -7.33 17.83
C GLU A 59 12.22 -6.95 17.47
N LEU A 60 12.02 -6.35 16.25
CA LEU A 60 10.73 -6.03 15.66
C LEU A 60 10.68 -6.58 14.24
N ALA A 61 9.57 -7.21 13.86
CA ALA A 61 9.24 -7.54 12.49
C ALA A 61 7.96 -6.79 12.08
N PHE A 62 8.07 -5.84 11.14
CA PHE A 62 6.94 -5.13 10.57
C PHE A 62 6.66 -5.70 9.17
N CYS A 63 5.58 -6.48 9.07
CA CYS A 63 5.26 -7.32 7.91
C CYS A 63 4.08 -6.74 7.11
N GLN A 64 4.13 -6.83 5.78
CA GLN A 64 3.07 -6.43 4.87
C GLN A 64 2.70 -7.58 3.92
N PHE A 65 2.18 -8.69 4.47
CA PHE A 65 1.74 -9.82 3.65
C PHE A 65 0.27 -9.65 3.24
N GLN A 66 0.03 -9.23 2.01
CA GLN A 66 -1.31 -8.92 1.50
C GLN A 66 -1.88 -10.02 0.58
N THR A 67 -1.15 -11.10 0.37
CA THR A 67 -1.53 -12.20 -0.52
C THR A 67 -1.61 -13.50 0.26
N HIS A 68 -2.70 -14.24 0.07
CA HIS A 68 -2.87 -15.56 0.67
C HIS A 68 -1.77 -16.53 0.26
N GLY A 69 -1.25 -17.32 1.21
CA GLY A 69 -0.30 -18.39 0.96
C GLY A 69 1.14 -17.91 0.67
N VAL A 70 1.47 -16.66 0.97
CA VAL A 70 2.86 -16.14 0.89
C VAL A 70 3.69 -16.68 2.04
N ILE A 71 3.10 -16.73 3.23
CA ILE A 71 3.68 -17.32 4.44
C ILE A 71 2.69 -18.27 5.11
N SER A 72 3.21 -19.17 5.92
CA SER A 72 2.46 -20.01 6.85
C SER A 72 2.65 -19.51 8.29
N HIS A 73 2.20 -20.28 9.27
CA HIS A 73 2.46 -20.00 10.69
C HIS A 73 3.93 -20.17 11.10
N GLN A 74 4.76 -20.83 10.28
CA GLN A 74 6.15 -21.13 10.61
C GLN A 74 6.99 -19.86 10.81
N PHE A 75 6.78 -18.86 9.97
CA PHE A 75 7.52 -17.61 10.07
C PHE A 75 7.18 -16.81 11.34
N PRO A 76 5.91 -16.48 11.66
CA PRO A 76 5.60 -15.78 12.91
C PRO A 76 5.90 -16.62 14.16
N ASP A 77 5.76 -17.95 14.12
CA ASP A 77 6.19 -18.82 15.21
C ASP A 77 7.70 -18.75 15.46
N LEU A 78 8.51 -18.66 14.40
CA LEU A 78 9.94 -18.43 14.54
C LEU A 78 10.23 -17.09 15.22
N LEU A 79 9.59 -16.01 14.77
CA LEU A 79 9.74 -14.67 15.35
C LEU A 79 9.44 -14.70 16.86
N ARG A 80 8.33 -15.33 17.25
CA ARG A 80 7.95 -15.50 18.67
C ARG A 80 8.99 -16.28 19.47
N LYS A 81 9.53 -17.39 18.91
CA LYS A 81 10.59 -18.19 19.57
C LYS A 81 11.88 -17.40 19.73
N MET A 82 12.13 -16.42 18.88
CA MET A 82 13.28 -15.52 18.96
C MET A 82 13.05 -14.32 19.89
N GLY A 83 11.85 -14.18 20.47
CA GLY A 83 11.48 -13.01 21.27
C GLY A 83 11.26 -11.73 20.45
N CYS A 84 11.09 -11.85 19.12
CA CYS A 84 10.85 -10.75 18.23
C CYS A 84 9.37 -10.35 18.26
N PHE A 85 9.08 -9.08 18.51
CA PHE A 85 7.71 -8.54 18.40
C PHE A 85 7.28 -8.44 16.93
N SER A 86 6.08 -8.89 16.60
CA SER A 86 5.63 -9.03 15.23
C SER A 86 4.35 -8.25 14.94
N VAL A 87 4.38 -7.45 13.88
CA VAL A 87 3.25 -6.68 13.37
C VAL A 87 2.94 -7.12 11.95
N GLN A 88 1.69 -7.52 11.68
CA GLN A 88 1.18 -7.69 10.33
C GLN A 88 0.31 -6.49 9.96
N TRP A 89 0.72 -5.74 8.96
CA TRP A 89 0.00 -4.56 8.50
C TRP A 89 -0.61 -4.76 7.11
N SER A 90 -1.83 -4.25 6.91
CA SER A 90 -2.48 -4.16 5.60
C SER A 90 -2.80 -2.70 5.28
N GLY A 91 -2.13 -2.17 4.25
CA GLY A 91 -2.39 -0.83 3.72
C GLY A 91 -3.58 -0.75 2.77
N ASP A 92 -4.19 -1.89 2.39
CA ASP A 92 -5.34 -1.96 1.51
C ASP A 92 -6.61 -2.28 2.27
N VAL A 93 -7.71 -1.62 1.92
CA VAL A 93 -9.05 -2.03 2.31
C VAL A 93 -9.52 -3.18 1.43
N ARG A 94 -10.13 -4.20 2.06
CA ARG A 94 -10.75 -5.33 1.38
C ARG A 94 -12.15 -5.56 1.93
N HIS A 95 -13.08 -5.90 1.05
CA HIS A 95 -14.44 -6.18 1.48
C HIS A 95 -15.05 -7.35 0.67
N PRO A 96 -15.45 -8.43 1.34
CA PRO A 96 -15.22 -8.72 2.77
C PRO A 96 -13.73 -8.85 3.10
N LEU A 97 -13.37 -8.70 4.39
CA LEU A 97 -11.99 -8.99 4.84
C LEU A 97 -11.70 -10.47 4.58
N PRO A 98 -10.66 -10.81 3.79
CA PRO A 98 -10.38 -12.20 3.48
C PRO A 98 -10.04 -13.03 4.73
N ASP A 99 -10.53 -14.25 4.81
CA ASP A 99 -10.37 -15.15 5.97
C ASP A 99 -8.91 -15.38 6.41
N HIS A 100 -7.98 -15.30 5.46
CA HIS A 100 -6.56 -15.48 5.79
C HIS A 100 -6.02 -14.40 6.72
N TYR A 101 -6.61 -13.20 6.78
CA TYR A 101 -6.20 -12.17 7.74
C TYR A 101 -6.58 -12.59 9.16
N LEU A 102 -7.80 -13.11 9.37
CA LEU A 102 -8.22 -13.65 10.66
C LEU A 102 -7.42 -14.88 11.04
N ALA A 103 -7.17 -15.78 10.08
CA ALA A 103 -6.35 -16.98 10.31
C ALA A 103 -4.92 -16.64 10.73
N MET A 104 -4.33 -15.57 10.19
CA MET A 104 -2.96 -15.12 10.51
C MET A 104 -2.90 -14.25 11.77
N ALA A 105 -3.97 -13.54 12.13
CA ALA A 105 -3.99 -12.65 13.30
C ALA A 105 -3.62 -13.36 14.62
N ARG A 106 -3.92 -14.65 14.74
CA ARG A 106 -3.53 -15.47 15.91
C ARG A 106 -2.02 -15.68 16.10
N TYR A 107 -1.24 -15.47 15.04
CA TYR A 107 0.19 -15.76 15.04
C TYR A 107 1.06 -14.52 15.20
N PHE A 108 0.54 -13.34 14.86
CA PHE A 108 1.21 -12.06 15.04
C PHE A 108 0.84 -11.45 16.40
N ASP A 109 1.74 -10.65 16.98
CA ASP A 109 1.47 -9.94 18.23
C ASP A 109 0.43 -8.83 18.02
N VAL A 110 0.44 -8.20 16.84
CA VAL A 110 -0.54 -7.20 16.41
C VAL A 110 -0.84 -7.35 14.93
N THR A 111 -2.12 -7.21 14.55
CA THR A 111 -2.53 -7.01 13.16
C THR A 111 -3.01 -5.58 13.00
N ALA A 112 -2.46 -4.82 12.06
CA ALA A 112 -2.81 -3.43 11.84
C ALA A 112 -3.47 -3.20 10.49
N PHE A 113 -4.46 -2.31 10.46
CA PHE A 113 -5.22 -1.95 9.26
C PHE A 113 -5.37 -0.45 9.12
N THR A 114 -5.61 0.01 7.89
CA THR A 114 -5.84 1.42 7.53
C THR A 114 -7.31 1.85 7.68
N ASN A 115 -8.17 1.02 8.26
CA ASN A 115 -9.58 1.35 8.48
C ASN A 115 -10.12 0.70 9.76
N GLY A 116 -11.07 1.39 10.40
CA GLY A 116 -11.64 0.95 11.68
C GLY A 116 -12.48 -0.33 11.57
N THR A 117 -13.15 -0.55 10.42
CA THR A 117 -13.99 -1.74 10.23
C THR A 117 -13.19 -3.04 10.35
N ASP A 118 -12.03 -3.13 9.69
CA ASP A 118 -11.19 -4.32 9.73
C ASP A 118 -10.54 -4.51 11.10
N VAL A 119 -10.17 -3.40 11.77
CA VAL A 119 -9.70 -3.42 13.16
C VAL A 119 -10.75 -4.05 14.08
N ASP A 120 -12.00 -3.60 13.99
CA ASP A 120 -13.08 -4.07 14.84
C ASP A 120 -13.44 -5.53 14.57
N LEU A 121 -13.40 -5.97 13.30
CA LEU A 121 -13.61 -7.37 12.93
C LEU A 121 -12.57 -8.30 13.57
N VAL A 122 -11.29 -7.92 13.55
CA VAL A 122 -10.21 -8.72 14.13
C VAL A 122 -10.28 -8.71 15.66
N ARG A 123 -10.62 -7.57 16.27
CA ARG A 123 -10.85 -7.48 17.73
C ARG A 123 -12.03 -8.33 18.17
N ALA A 124 -13.13 -8.31 17.43
CA ALA A 124 -14.31 -9.16 17.70
C ALA A 124 -14.00 -10.64 17.61
N ALA A 125 -13.01 -11.05 16.80
CA ALA A 125 -12.50 -12.40 16.74
C ALA A 125 -11.53 -12.76 17.89
N GLY A 126 -11.27 -11.84 18.84
CA GLY A 126 -10.44 -12.06 20.02
C GLY A 126 -8.94 -11.81 19.81
N PHE A 127 -8.53 -11.15 18.71
CA PHE A 127 -7.13 -10.87 18.42
C PHE A 127 -6.80 -9.38 18.60
N ARG A 128 -5.54 -9.10 18.91
CA ARG A 128 -5.07 -7.72 18.99
C ARG A 128 -4.98 -7.09 17.61
N SER A 129 -5.68 -5.98 17.44
CA SER A 129 -5.68 -5.21 16.21
C SER A 129 -5.64 -3.71 16.48
N GLU A 130 -4.92 -2.98 15.63
CA GLU A 130 -4.71 -1.54 15.77
C GLU A 130 -4.95 -0.82 14.43
N PHE A 131 -5.37 0.42 14.53
CA PHE A 131 -5.43 1.32 13.39
C PHE A 131 -4.03 1.87 13.10
N LEU A 132 -3.56 1.70 11.86
CA LEU A 132 -2.31 2.28 11.38
C LEU A 132 -2.52 2.78 9.95
N GLN A 133 -2.63 4.10 9.81
CA GLN A 133 -2.81 4.73 8.51
C GLN A 133 -1.60 4.50 7.62
N ILE A 134 -1.85 4.42 6.30
CA ILE A 134 -0.79 4.46 5.31
C ILE A 134 -0.13 5.83 5.34
N GLY A 135 1.18 5.87 5.23
CA GLY A 135 1.94 7.10 5.13
C GLY A 135 2.55 7.29 3.74
N TYR A 136 3.27 8.38 3.58
CA TYR A 136 4.08 8.69 2.41
C TYR A 136 5.41 9.30 2.83
N ASP A 137 6.38 9.29 1.94
CA ASP A 137 7.68 9.94 2.17
C ASP A 137 7.64 11.36 1.61
N GLU A 138 7.60 12.37 2.48
CA GLU A 138 7.54 13.79 2.12
C GLU A 138 8.74 14.28 1.31
N ARG A 139 9.88 13.59 1.37
CA ARG A 139 11.05 13.90 0.55
C ARG A 139 10.89 13.48 -0.89
N VAL A 140 9.98 12.56 -1.14
CA VAL A 140 9.64 12.05 -2.47
C VAL A 140 8.40 12.76 -3.01
N PHE A 141 7.38 12.87 -2.17
CA PHE A 141 6.12 13.53 -2.49
C PHE A 141 6.10 14.92 -1.88
N ASN A 142 6.64 15.89 -2.60
CA ASN A 142 6.71 17.30 -2.25
C ASN A 142 6.62 18.15 -3.52
N THR A 143 6.55 19.45 -3.36
CA THR A 143 6.48 20.42 -4.47
C THR A 143 7.82 21.07 -4.80
N ASP A 144 8.91 20.62 -4.20
CA ASP A 144 10.23 21.18 -4.41
C ASP A 144 10.68 21.04 -5.87
N GLY A 145 11.08 22.15 -6.48
CA GLY A 145 11.50 22.16 -7.88
C GLY A 145 10.38 21.90 -8.89
N ALA A 146 9.11 22.06 -8.50
CA ALA A 146 7.96 21.80 -9.38
C ALA A 146 7.91 22.70 -10.62
N GLY A 147 8.50 23.91 -10.57
CA GLY A 147 8.32 24.91 -11.61
C GLY A 147 6.86 25.35 -11.72
N ASP A 148 6.43 25.71 -12.93
CA ASP A 148 5.03 26.03 -13.19
C ASP A 148 4.20 24.74 -13.17
N ARG A 149 3.23 24.68 -12.26
CA ARG A 149 2.29 23.56 -12.15
C ARG A 149 1.06 23.84 -13.04
N SER A 150 0.57 22.80 -13.68
CA SER A 150 -0.59 22.90 -14.56
C SER A 150 -1.43 21.63 -14.58
N GLY A 151 -2.69 21.80 -14.97
CA GLY A 151 -3.61 20.70 -15.18
C GLY A 151 -4.11 19.99 -13.91
N VAL A 152 -5.02 19.08 -14.15
CA VAL A 152 -5.68 18.25 -13.16
C VAL A 152 -5.34 16.79 -13.41
N VAL A 153 -4.92 16.05 -12.40
CA VAL A 153 -4.57 14.63 -12.55
C VAL A 153 -5.38 13.73 -11.64
N PHE A 154 -5.67 12.54 -12.15
CA PHE A 154 -6.19 11.43 -11.38
C PHE A 154 -5.27 10.23 -11.55
N LEU A 155 -4.79 9.64 -10.45
CA LEU A 155 -3.95 8.46 -10.44
C LEU A 155 -4.74 7.24 -9.95
N GLY A 156 -4.97 6.26 -10.81
CA GLY A 156 -5.62 5.02 -10.42
C GLY A 156 -6.19 4.24 -11.59
N ASN A 157 -6.30 2.92 -11.41
CA ASN A 157 -6.83 2.02 -12.42
C ASN A 157 -8.36 2.07 -12.51
N ASN A 158 -8.88 1.85 -13.70
CA ASN A 158 -10.27 1.52 -13.91
C ASN A 158 -10.48 0.01 -13.73
N TYR A 159 -11.32 -0.36 -12.79
CA TYR A 159 -11.66 -1.76 -12.53
C TYR A 159 -13.05 -2.14 -13.07
N GLY A 160 -13.60 -1.35 -13.99
CA GLY A 160 -14.97 -1.51 -14.45
C GLY A 160 -15.97 -0.91 -13.46
N GLU A 161 -17.23 -1.34 -13.56
CA GLU A 161 -18.32 -0.75 -12.77
C GLU A 161 -18.63 -1.53 -11.49
N TYR A 162 -18.30 -2.82 -11.45
CA TYR A 162 -18.85 -3.73 -10.44
C TYR A 162 -17.80 -4.40 -9.54
N LYS A 163 -16.52 -4.13 -9.75
CA LYS A 163 -15.47 -4.84 -9.02
C LYS A 163 -15.39 -4.45 -7.54
N PHE A 164 -15.59 -3.18 -7.23
CA PHE A 164 -15.58 -2.64 -5.88
C PHE A 164 -16.79 -1.76 -5.65
N ALA A 165 -17.12 -1.48 -4.38
CA ALA A 165 -18.31 -0.73 -3.99
C ALA A 165 -18.48 0.60 -4.76
N GLU A 166 -17.39 1.36 -4.88
CA GLU A 166 -17.40 2.70 -5.49
C GLU A 166 -16.85 2.73 -6.93
N SER A 167 -16.73 1.57 -7.60
CA SER A 167 -16.15 1.53 -8.94
C SER A 167 -16.93 2.33 -9.97
N ALA A 168 -18.26 2.25 -9.96
CA ALA A 168 -19.14 3.00 -10.87
C ALA A 168 -19.04 4.50 -10.62
N SER A 169 -19.17 4.94 -9.36
CA SER A 169 -19.07 6.35 -8.96
C SER A 169 -17.72 6.96 -9.33
N ARG A 170 -16.64 6.22 -9.10
CA ARG A 170 -15.29 6.62 -9.49
C ARG A 170 -15.15 6.81 -10.99
N ARG A 171 -15.71 5.89 -11.80
CA ARG A 171 -15.70 5.98 -13.26
C ARG A 171 -16.47 7.20 -13.74
N THR A 172 -17.67 7.42 -13.20
CA THR A 172 -18.50 8.60 -13.50
C THR A 172 -17.76 9.90 -13.17
N MET A 173 -17.11 9.96 -12.01
CA MET A 173 -16.33 11.13 -11.62
C MET A 173 -15.19 11.42 -12.62
N VAL A 174 -14.43 10.40 -13.02
CA VAL A 174 -13.32 10.58 -13.97
C VAL A 174 -13.82 11.03 -15.34
N GLN A 175 -14.97 10.50 -15.81
CA GLN A 175 -15.61 10.96 -17.06
C GLN A 175 -16.04 12.43 -16.96
N ALA A 176 -16.71 12.81 -15.87
CA ALA A 176 -17.12 14.19 -15.65
C ALA A 176 -15.92 15.16 -15.59
N MET A 177 -14.80 14.75 -15.01
CA MET A 177 -13.55 15.54 -15.00
C MET A 177 -12.99 15.71 -16.42
N ALA A 178 -13.00 14.66 -17.25
CA ALA A 178 -12.54 14.74 -18.63
C ALA A 178 -13.44 15.63 -19.50
N GLU A 179 -14.73 15.69 -19.21
CA GLU A 179 -15.69 16.60 -19.88
C GLU A 179 -15.51 18.05 -19.42
N ALA A 180 -15.36 18.27 -18.11
CA ALA A 180 -15.23 19.62 -17.54
C ALA A 180 -13.88 20.29 -17.83
N PHE A 181 -12.82 19.50 -17.95
CA PHE A 181 -11.44 19.97 -18.19
C PHE A 181 -10.80 19.25 -19.37
N PRO A 182 -11.33 19.37 -20.59
CA PRO A 182 -10.95 18.51 -21.71
C PRO A 182 -9.50 18.65 -22.13
N ASP A 183 -8.86 19.77 -21.89
CA ASP A 183 -7.47 20.02 -22.27
C ASP A 183 -6.48 19.93 -21.09
N ASP A 184 -7.00 20.07 -19.87
CA ASP A 184 -6.18 20.15 -18.66
C ASP A 184 -6.21 18.87 -17.82
N PHE A 185 -7.20 17.97 -18.01
CA PHE A 185 -7.33 16.75 -17.22
C PHE A 185 -6.56 15.59 -17.82
N LYS A 186 -5.84 14.84 -16.97
CA LYS A 186 -5.18 13.58 -17.31
C LYS A 186 -5.50 12.50 -16.27
N VAL A 187 -5.88 11.33 -16.73
CA VAL A 187 -6.00 10.13 -15.89
C VAL A 187 -4.86 9.16 -16.19
N TYR A 188 -4.18 8.73 -15.14
CA TYR A 188 -3.11 7.73 -15.20
C TYR A 188 -3.56 6.42 -14.53
N GLY A 189 -3.33 5.31 -15.22
CA GLY A 189 -3.69 3.97 -14.79
C GLY A 189 -4.14 3.11 -15.96
N THR A 190 -4.51 1.87 -15.68
CA THR A 190 -4.94 0.92 -16.70
C THR A 190 -6.44 1.02 -16.98
N ALA A 191 -6.84 0.59 -18.19
CA ALA A 191 -8.22 0.37 -18.62
C ALA A 191 -9.10 1.64 -18.64
N TRP A 192 -8.51 2.80 -18.93
CA TRP A 192 -9.23 4.05 -19.17
C TRP A 192 -9.49 4.32 -20.65
N GLU A 193 -8.83 3.58 -21.54
CA GLU A 193 -9.01 3.64 -22.99
C GLU A 193 -10.48 3.35 -23.34
N GLY A 194 -11.09 4.20 -24.16
CA GLY A 194 -12.51 4.11 -24.51
C GLY A 194 -13.50 4.52 -23.42
N VAL A 195 -13.03 4.87 -22.23
CA VAL A 195 -13.85 5.39 -21.12
C VAL A 195 -13.81 6.91 -21.08
N VAL A 196 -12.66 7.48 -21.36
CA VAL A 196 -12.45 8.92 -21.54
C VAL A 196 -11.80 9.18 -22.92
N PRO A 197 -11.84 10.42 -23.43
CA PRO A 197 -11.17 10.76 -24.68
C PRO A 197 -9.68 10.40 -24.64
N ALA A 198 -9.13 9.94 -25.76
CA ALA A 198 -7.73 9.51 -25.84
C ALA A 198 -6.72 10.56 -25.36
N LYS A 199 -7.00 11.84 -25.63
CA LYS A 199 -6.17 12.96 -25.16
C LYS A 199 -6.10 13.09 -23.64
N ASN A 200 -7.08 12.54 -22.91
CA ASN A 200 -7.13 12.55 -21.44
C ASN A 200 -6.51 11.30 -20.82
N CYS A 201 -6.22 10.24 -21.61
CA CYS A 201 -5.54 9.04 -21.15
C CYS A 201 -4.04 9.28 -21.04
N GLY A 202 -3.50 9.26 -19.83
CA GLY A 202 -2.05 9.31 -19.57
C GLY A 202 -1.38 7.92 -19.64
N GLY A 203 -2.19 6.85 -19.77
CA GLY A 203 -1.68 5.47 -19.78
C GLY A 203 -1.25 4.94 -18.43
N TYR A 204 -0.56 3.80 -18.44
CA TYR A 204 -0.03 3.20 -17.23
C TYR A 204 1.11 4.04 -16.66
N LEU A 205 1.03 4.35 -15.37
CA LEU A 205 2.08 5.05 -14.64
C LEU A 205 2.78 4.07 -13.69
N HIS A 206 4.09 3.95 -13.84
CA HIS A 206 4.90 3.20 -12.89
C HIS A 206 4.94 3.92 -11.53
N GLU A 207 4.85 3.17 -10.44
CA GLU A 207 4.85 3.73 -9.09
C GLU A 207 6.02 4.71 -8.82
N PRO A 208 7.27 4.42 -9.23
CA PRO A 208 8.40 5.34 -9.06
C PRO A 208 8.28 6.67 -9.81
N ASP A 209 7.39 6.77 -10.81
CA ASP A 209 7.20 7.98 -11.61
C ASP A 209 6.04 8.86 -11.10
N SER A 210 5.25 8.32 -10.17
CA SER A 210 4.08 9.03 -9.62
C SER A 210 4.43 10.35 -8.92
N PRO A 211 5.57 10.51 -8.21
CA PRO A 211 5.94 11.79 -7.61
C PRO A 211 6.09 12.92 -8.64
N ASP A 212 6.68 12.62 -9.80
CA ASP A 212 6.93 13.64 -10.82
C ASP A 212 5.62 14.11 -11.49
N VAL A 213 4.65 13.21 -11.65
CA VAL A 213 3.32 13.56 -12.15
C VAL A 213 2.57 14.42 -11.14
N LEU A 214 2.56 14.02 -9.85
CA LEU A 214 1.90 14.78 -8.79
C LEU A 214 2.54 16.15 -8.59
N ARG A 215 3.88 16.24 -8.60
CA ARG A 215 4.61 17.50 -8.43
C ARG A 215 4.27 18.54 -9.49
N ARG A 216 4.06 18.11 -10.74
CA ARG A 216 3.73 19.00 -11.86
C ARG A 216 2.26 19.36 -11.98
N ALA A 217 1.38 18.61 -11.31
CA ALA A 217 -0.05 18.87 -11.33
C ALA A 217 -0.42 20.09 -10.49
N LEU A 218 -1.32 20.93 -10.98
CA LEU A 218 -1.92 21.98 -10.18
C LEU A 218 -2.89 21.40 -9.15
N VAL A 219 -3.65 20.39 -9.57
CA VAL A 219 -4.63 19.70 -8.73
C VAL A 219 -4.52 18.19 -8.93
N ALA A 220 -4.46 17.43 -7.85
CA ALA A 220 -4.64 15.98 -7.86
C ALA A 220 -6.01 15.62 -7.29
N VAL A 221 -6.77 14.82 -8.03
CA VAL A 221 -8.11 14.36 -7.61
C VAL A 221 -8.01 12.92 -7.13
N GLY A 222 -8.61 12.64 -5.97
CA GLY A 222 -8.71 11.30 -5.39
C GLY A 222 -10.15 10.80 -5.36
N TYR A 223 -10.33 9.51 -5.58
CA TYR A 223 -11.60 8.81 -5.35
C TYR A 223 -11.32 7.37 -4.97
N ASP A 224 -11.67 7.00 -3.73
CA ASP A 224 -11.40 5.68 -3.20
C ASP A 224 -12.45 4.65 -3.62
N HIS A 225 -12.05 3.37 -3.68
CA HIS A 225 -12.97 2.28 -4.01
C HIS A 225 -13.87 1.85 -2.86
N PHE A 226 -13.54 2.27 -1.65
CA PHE A 226 -14.28 1.96 -0.45
C PHE A 226 -14.36 3.19 0.44
N HIS A 227 -15.55 3.46 0.97
CA HIS A 227 -15.74 4.42 2.05
C HIS A 227 -15.73 3.65 3.37
N ARG A 228 -14.69 3.81 4.16
CA ARG A 228 -14.52 3.16 5.47
C ARG A 228 -14.06 4.16 6.51
N PRO A 229 -14.51 4.02 7.78
CA PRO A 229 -14.08 4.89 8.86
C PRO A 229 -12.55 4.94 8.99
N GLY A 230 -12.00 6.15 8.95
CA GLY A 230 -10.58 6.42 9.08
C GLY A 230 -9.73 6.12 7.84
N PHE A 231 -10.29 5.51 6.79
CA PHE A 231 -9.53 5.18 5.58
C PHE A 231 -9.28 6.43 4.72
N ALA A 232 -8.03 6.64 4.37
CA ALA A 232 -7.58 7.49 3.29
C ALA A 232 -6.55 6.73 2.45
N SER A 233 -6.66 6.79 1.12
CA SER A 233 -5.66 6.14 0.27
C SER A 233 -4.33 6.89 0.31
N ASP A 234 -3.26 6.17 0.02
CA ASP A 234 -1.92 6.74 -0.15
C ASP A 234 -1.88 7.86 -1.20
N ARG A 235 -2.68 7.74 -2.25
CA ARG A 235 -2.77 8.75 -3.32
C ARG A 235 -3.28 10.09 -2.83
N LEU A 236 -4.25 10.09 -1.90
CA LEU A 236 -4.73 11.33 -1.29
C LEU A 236 -3.62 11.99 -0.48
N LEU A 237 -2.93 11.22 0.35
CA LEU A 237 -1.85 11.72 1.21
C LEU A 237 -0.63 12.20 0.42
N ARG A 238 -0.32 11.55 -0.72
CA ARG A 238 0.80 11.93 -1.60
C ARG A 238 0.52 13.20 -2.40
N ALA A 239 -0.74 13.62 -2.49
CA ALA A 239 -1.18 14.78 -3.25
C ALA A 239 -1.28 16.06 -2.40
N THR A 240 -1.13 15.94 -1.09
CA THR A 240 -1.13 17.07 -0.15
C THR A 240 0.24 17.66 0.04
#